data_51fe7247334d665a713deeadbf9593ca
#
_entry.id   51fe7247334d665a713deeadbf9593ca
#
_cell.length_a   1.000
_cell.length_b   1.000
_cell.length_c   1.000
_cell.angle_alpha   90.00
_cell.angle_beta   90.00
_cell.angle_gamma   90.00
#
_symmetry.space_group_name_H-M   'P 1'
#
loop_
_entity.id
_entity.type
_entity.pdbx_description
1 polymer ?
#
loop_
_entity_poly.entity_id
_entity_poly.type
_entity_poly.pdbx_seq_one_letter_code
_entity_poly.pdbx_strand_id
1 'polypeptide(L)'
;KLDLYGKVKAAHSWTDGTNADETYARLGFRGETQINDQLTGYGQFESQFDASKAEGSQNGVKTRLAFAGLDYGHDVSFDYGRNYGIAYDVGAYTDTLSEFGGDSFEDADRFLTSRTSGVATLRTKNLFGAVDGLSLGAQYQGQDDSDKDPTKQHGNGYGFSLGYDNIADSGV
;
A
#
# COMPACT_ATOMS: atom_id res chain seq x y z
N LYS A 1 -19.35 -7.47 -2.94
CA LYS A 1 -18.72 -7.22 -4.24
C LYS A 1 -17.32 -7.84 -4.26
N LEU A 2 -16.90 -8.45 -5.37
CA LEU A 2 -15.54 -8.95 -5.58
C LEU A 2 -15.05 -8.45 -6.94
N ASP A 3 -13.91 -7.75 -6.93
CA ASP A 3 -13.26 -7.26 -8.14
C ASP A 3 -11.92 -8.00 -8.32
N LEU A 4 -11.74 -8.59 -9.50
CA LEU A 4 -10.46 -9.12 -9.94
C LEU A 4 -9.77 -8.07 -10.82
N TYR A 5 -8.49 -7.80 -10.57
CA TYR A 5 -7.73 -6.84 -11.34
C TYR A 5 -6.29 -7.33 -11.58
N GLY A 6 -5.63 -6.71 -12.55
CA GLY A 6 -4.24 -7.01 -12.82
C GLY A 6 -3.69 -6.21 -13.98
N LYS A 7 -2.41 -6.37 -14.23
CA LYS A 7 -1.72 -5.81 -15.37
C LYS A 7 -0.54 -6.69 -15.78
N VAL A 8 -0.20 -6.62 -17.06
CA VAL A 8 1.07 -7.11 -17.57
C VAL A 8 1.84 -5.90 -18.10
N LYS A 9 3.10 -5.78 -17.72
CA LYS A 9 4.00 -4.74 -18.17
C LYS A 9 5.21 -5.39 -18.81
N ALA A 10 5.42 -5.12 -20.09
CA ALA A 10 6.63 -5.49 -20.81
C ALA A 10 7.57 -4.28 -20.79
N ALA A 11 8.74 -4.42 -20.20
CA ALA A 11 9.70 -3.35 -20.06
C ALA A 11 11.12 -3.87 -20.18
N HIS A 12 11.97 -3.07 -20.81
CA HIS A 12 13.40 -3.33 -20.94
C HIS A 12 14.18 -2.04 -20.65
N SER A 13 15.15 -2.10 -19.76
CA SER A 13 16.01 -0.97 -19.43
C SER A 13 17.38 -1.07 -20.10
N TRP A 14 17.91 0.07 -20.54
CA TRP A 14 19.27 0.22 -21.03
C TRP A 14 19.95 1.31 -20.21
N THR A 15 20.88 0.92 -19.36
CA THR A 15 21.64 1.84 -18.52
C THR A 15 23.12 1.50 -18.65
N ASP A 16 23.97 2.47 -18.98
CA ASP A 16 25.44 2.42 -19.06
C ASP A 16 26.08 1.01 -19.06
N GLY A 17 25.82 0.25 -20.15
CA GLY A 17 26.40 -1.08 -20.37
C GLY A 17 25.69 -2.24 -19.68
N THR A 18 24.56 -1.99 -19.00
CA THR A 18 23.71 -3.04 -18.42
C THR A 18 22.34 -3.03 -19.09
N ASN A 19 21.96 -4.17 -19.65
CA ASN A 19 20.61 -4.39 -20.18
C ASN A 19 19.84 -5.27 -19.20
N ALA A 20 18.62 -4.89 -18.85
CA ALA A 20 17.77 -5.68 -17.99
C ALA A 20 16.34 -5.79 -18.54
N ASP A 21 15.81 -7.01 -18.54
CA ASP A 21 14.39 -7.25 -18.72
C ASP A 21 13.67 -6.99 -17.40
N GLU A 22 12.72 -6.09 -17.39
CA GLU A 22 11.92 -5.69 -16.22
C GLU A 22 10.44 -6.04 -16.39
N THR A 23 10.17 -7.01 -17.27
CA THR A 23 8.82 -7.48 -17.55
C THR A 23 8.21 -8.16 -16.32
N TYR A 24 6.99 -7.81 -15.97
CA TYR A 24 6.24 -8.41 -14.87
C TYR A 24 4.74 -8.45 -15.13
N ALA A 25 4.07 -9.33 -14.38
CA ALA A 25 2.62 -9.33 -14.26
C ALA A 25 2.20 -9.06 -12.81
N ARG A 26 1.06 -8.44 -12.61
CA ARG A 26 0.39 -8.32 -11.31
C ARG A 26 -0.99 -8.89 -11.41
N LEU A 27 -1.41 -9.57 -10.34
CA LEU A 27 -2.74 -10.08 -10.15
C LEU A 27 -3.18 -9.77 -8.73
N GLY A 28 -4.40 -9.29 -8.60
CA GLY A 28 -4.99 -8.99 -7.30
C GLY A 28 -6.49 -9.14 -7.32
N PHE A 29 -7.05 -9.23 -6.14
CA PHE A 29 -8.48 -9.10 -5.93
C PHE A 29 -8.74 -8.20 -4.73
N ARG A 30 -9.85 -7.50 -4.77
CA ARG A 30 -10.40 -6.75 -3.63
C ARG A 30 -11.86 -7.10 -3.48
N GLY A 31 -12.29 -7.20 -2.24
CA GLY A 31 -13.65 -7.58 -1.92
C GLY A 31 -14.24 -6.72 -0.84
N GLU A 32 -15.54 -6.55 -0.91
CA GLU A 32 -16.36 -5.88 0.08
C GLU A 32 -17.59 -6.71 0.36
N THR A 33 -17.97 -6.81 1.63
CA THR A 33 -19.21 -7.46 2.05
C THR A 33 -19.90 -6.61 3.10
N GLN A 34 -21.13 -6.25 2.86
CA GLN A 34 -21.97 -5.56 3.84
C GLN A 34 -22.37 -6.56 4.95
N ILE A 35 -22.04 -6.25 6.19
CA ILE A 35 -22.34 -7.05 7.37
C ILE A 35 -23.70 -6.61 7.95
N ASN A 36 -23.90 -5.30 8.05
CA ASN A 36 -25.16 -4.66 8.40
C ASN A 36 -25.23 -3.26 7.78
N ASP A 37 -26.26 -2.47 8.08
CA ASP A 37 -26.50 -1.15 7.45
C ASP A 37 -25.36 -0.14 7.63
N GLN A 38 -24.51 -0.33 8.63
CA GLN A 38 -23.41 0.58 8.97
C GLN A 38 -22.02 -0.04 8.86
N LEU A 39 -21.93 -1.37 8.79
CA LEU A 39 -20.65 -2.08 8.85
C LEU A 39 -20.41 -2.87 7.57
N THR A 40 -19.29 -2.58 6.94
CA THR A 40 -18.79 -3.29 5.75
C THR A 40 -17.43 -3.92 6.04
N GLY A 41 -17.29 -5.21 5.76
CA GLY A 41 -16.00 -5.88 5.75
C GLY A 41 -15.34 -5.68 4.38
N TYR A 42 -14.03 -5.41 4.35
CA TYR A 42 -13.29 -5.30 3.12
C TYR A 42 -11.92 -5.99 3.21
N GLY A 43 -11.33 -6.26 2.05
CA GLY A 43 -9.99 -6.82 1.99
C GLY A 43 -9.41 -6.75 0.59
N GLN A 44 -8.09 -6.82 0.53
CA GLN A 44 -7.34 -6.78 -0.72
C GLN A 44 -6.14 -7.71 -0.66
N PHE A 45 -5.90 -8.39 -1.78
CA PHE A 45 -4.68 -9.15 -2.03
C PHE A 45 -4.09 -8.71 -3.37
N GLU A 46 -2.76 -8.55 -3.43
CA GLU A 46 -2.05 -8.29 -4.68
C GLU A 46 -0.70 -9.00 -4.67
N SER A 47 -0.41 -9.71 -5.75
CA SER A 47 0.89 -10.34 -5.99
C SER A 47 1.50 -9.88 -7.30
N GLN A 48 2.82 -9.83 -7.35
CA GLN A 48 3.59 -9.56 -8.56
C GLN A 48 4.43 -10.78 -8.91
N PHE A 49 4.47 -11.08 -10.19
CA PHE A 49 5.21 -12.17 -10.81
C PHE A 49 6.23 -11.55 -11.77
N ASP A 50 7.51 -11.70 -11.48
CA ASP A 50 8.59 -11.17 -12.32
C ASP A 50 8.80 -12.12 -13.50
N ALA A 51 8.36 -11.73 -14.70
CA ALA A 51 8.45 -12.55 -15.90
C ALA A 51 9.85 -12.59 -16.52
N SER A 52 10.76 -11.76 -16.05
CA SER A 52 12.17 -11.74 -16.42
C SER A 52 13.00 -12.87 -15.78
N LYS A 53 12.44 -13.60 -14.83
CA LYS A 53 13.13 -14.68 -14.12
C LYS A 53 12.96 -16.02 -14.83
N ALA A 54 13.97 -16.90 -14.74
CA ALA A 54 13.88 -18.26 -15.25
C ALA A 54 12.77 -19.03 -14.53
N GLU A 55 12.09 -19.94 -15.23
CA GLU A 55 10.97 -20.74 -14.68
C GLU A 55 11.33 -21.48 -13.40
N GLY A 56 12.56 -21.96 -13.26
CA GLY A 56 13.06 -22.61 -12.05
C GLY A 56 13.39 -21.67 -10.89
N SER A 57 13.28 -20.34 -11.08
CA SER A 57 13.56 -19.37 -10.03
C SER A 57 12.35 -19.19 -9.11
N GLN A 58 12.51 -19.51 -7.83
CA GLN A 58 11.45 -19.32 -6.83
C GLN A 58 11.37 -17.86 -6.32
N ASN A 59 12.26 -16.97 -6.74
CA ASN A 59 12.37 -15.60 -6.26
C ASN A 59 11.58 -14.58 -7.12
N GLY A 60 10.79 -15.05 -8.07
CA GLY A 60 10.04 -14.21 -9.01
C GLY A 60 8.64 -13.79 -8.53
N VAL A 61 8.20 -14.21 -7.35
CA VAL A 61 6.86 -13.90 -6.81
C VAL A 61 6.98 -13.14 -5.52
N LYS A 62 6.27 -12.01 -5.42
CA LYS A 62 6.20 -11.22 -4.19
C LYS A 62 4.78 -10.77 -3.88
N THR A 63 4.35 -10.94 -2.65
CA THR A 63 3.10 -10.38 -2.14
C THR A 63 3.28 -8.90 -1.91
N ARG A 64 2.48 -8.09 -2.58
CA ARG A 64 2.51 -6.64 -2.45
C ARG A 64 1.56 -6.14 -1.38
N LEU A 65 0.32 -6.62 -1.41
CA LEU A 65 -0.73 -6.29 -0.47
C LEU A 65 -1.43 -7.56 0.01
N ALA A 66 -1.78 -7.61 1.28
CA ALA A 66 -2.58 -8.67 1.89
C ALA A 66 -3.14 -8.15 3.22
N PHE A 67 -4.31 -7.55 3.20
CA PHE A 67 -4.95 -7.00 4.39
C PHE A 67 -6.47 -7.17 4.35
N ALA A 68 -7.07 -7.09 5.52
CA ALA A 68 -8.52 -7.07 5.69
C ALA A 68 -8.90 -6.07 6.78
N GLY A 69 -10.11 -5.55 6.68
CA GLY A 69 -10.59 -4.51 7.57
C GLY A 69 -12.10 -4.39 7.63
N LEU A 70 -12.52 -3.44 8.43
CA LEU A 70 -13.90 -3.05 8.66
C LEU A 70 -14.06 -1.55 8.39
N ASP A 71 -15.13 -1.18 7.74
CA ASP A 71 -15.54 0.18 7.47
C ASP A 71 -16.89 0.43 8.16
N TYR A 72 -16.95 1.44 8.99
CA TYR A 72 -18.16 1.85 9.71
C TYR A 72 -18.66 3.19 9.19
N GLY A 73 -19.87 3.19 8.65
CA GLY A 73 -20.55 4.37 8.13
C GLY A 73 -19.86 5.08 6.97
N HIS A 74 -18.84 4.47 6.38
CA HIS A 74 -17.94 5.05 5.37
C HIS A 74 -17.05 6.21 5.88
N ASP A 75 -17.12 6.52 7.17
CA ASP A 75 -16.34 7.59 7.80
C ASP A 75 -15.15 7.06 8.61
N VAL A 76 -15.22 5.84 9.10
CA VAL A 76 -14.18 5.23 9.92
C VAL A 76 -13.82 3.85 9.40
N SER A 77 -12.55 3.63 9.11
CA SER A 77 -12.06 2.31 8.70
C SER A 77 -10.90 1.86 9.59
N PHE A 78 -10.85 0.56 9.82
CA PHE A 78 -9.74 -0.11 10.47
C PHE A 78 -9.33 -1.33 9.67
N ASP A 79 -8.05 -1.46 9.36
CA ASP A 79 -7.51 -2.64 8.70
C ASP A 79 -6.22 -3.13 9.34
N TYR A 80 -5.91 -4.38 9.07
CA TYR A 80 -4.69 -5.03 9.50
C TYR A 80 -4.11 -5.93 8.42
N GLY A 81 -2.80 -5.89 8.29
CA GLY A 81 -2.05 -6.81 7.43
C GLY A 81 -0.86 -6.15 6.72
N ARG A 82 -0.55 -6.65 5.52
CA ARG A 82 0.45 -6.05 4.64
C ARG A 82 -0.21 -4.97 3.80
N ASN A 83 0.07 -3.73 4.11
CA ASN A 83 -0.56 -2.56 3.50
C ASN A 83 0.46 -1.42 3.33
N TYR A 84 0.02 -0.28 2.83
CA TYR A 84 0.86 0.91 2.78
C TYR A 84 1.11 1.47 4.18
N GLY A 85 2.38 1.80 4.44
CA GLY A 85 2.78 2.56 5.61
C GLY A 85 2.20 3.98 5.56
N ILE A 86 1.88 4.54 6.74
CA ILE A 86 1.17 5.82 6.82
C ILE A 86 1.94 7.01 6.23
N ALA A 87 3.27 6.93 6.16
CA ALA A 87 4.10 7.92 5.50
C ALA A 87 3.82 8.03 3.99
N TYR A 88 3.28 6.96 3.38
CA TYR A 88 2.87 6.98 1.98
C TYR A 88 1.67 7.91 1.70
N ASP A 89 0.90 8.29 2.70
CA ASP A 89 -0.18 9.27 2.54
C ASP A 89 0.34 10.59 1.95
N VAL A 90 1.54 11.01 2.33
CA VAL A 90 2.23 12.18 1.76
C VAL A 90 3.01 11.79 0.50
N GLY A 91 3.66 10.65 0.51
CA GLY A 91 4.46 10.15 -0.63
C GLY A 91 3.63 9.94 -1.89
N ALA A 92 2.35 9.57 -1.76
CA ALA A 92 1.45 9.33 -2.88
C ALA A 92 1.26 10.57 -3.79
N TYR A 93 1.34 11.78 -3.24
CA TYR A 93 1.23 13.02 -4.03
C TYR A 93 2.43 13.24 -4.96
N THR A 94 3.58 12.67 -4.63
CA THR A 94 4.82 12.79 -5.41
C THR A 94 5.15 11.54 -6.22
N ASP A 95 4.42 10.43 -6.01
CA ASP A 95 4.58 9.17 -6.73
C ASP A 95 3.91 9.25 -8.12
N THR A 96 4.40 10.18 -8.93
CA THR A 96 3.87 10.46 -10.28
C THR A 96 4.77 9.91 -11.39
N LEU A 97 5.96 9.42 -11.07
CA LEU A 97 6.92 8.89 -12.02
C LEU A 97 6.60 7.44 -12.37
N SER A 98 6.43 7.17 -13.66
CA SER A 98 5.96 5.86 -14.11
C SER A 98 7.02 4.76 -14.08
N GLU A 99 8.32 5.10 -14.18
CA GLU A 99 9.41 4.13 -14.33
C GLU A 99 10.68 4.46 -13.56
N PHE A 100 11.19 5.67 -13.65
CA PHE A 100 12.50 6.06 -13.13
C PHE A 100 12.37 7.22 -12.15
N GLY A 101 13.03 7.11 -11.01
CA GLY A 101 12.98 8.07 -9.90
C GLY A 101 12.01 7.62 -8.82
N GLY A 102 11.89 8.39 -7.75
CA GLY A 102 11.00 8.07 -6.62
C GLY A 102 11.60 7.14 -5.56
N ASP A 103 12.86 6.75 -5.71
CA ASP A 103 13.54 5.72 -4.89
C ASP A 103 13.56 6.02 -3.39
N SER A 104 13.36 7.27 -2.98
CA SER A 104 13.44 7.68 -1.58
C SER A 104 12.26 7.21 -0.71
N PHE A 105 11.09 6.87 -1.31
CA PHE A 105 9.90 6.43 -0.59
C PHE A 105 9.37 5.06 -1.03
N GLU A 106 9.97 4.43 -2.02
CA GLU A 106 9.47 3.19 -2.63
C GLU A 106 9.99 1.91 -2.01
N ASP A 107 10.99 1.96 -1.16
CA ASP A 107 11.53 0.77 -0.50
C ASP A 107 10.46 0.13 0.39
N ALA A 108 9.97 -1.01 -0.07
CA ALA A 108 9.04 -1.82 0.70
C ALA A 108 9.74 -2.46 1.92
N ASP A 109 8.92 -2.77 2.91
CA ASP A 109 9.35 -3.44 4.15
C ASP A 109 10.28 -2.60 5.05
N ARG A 110 10.27 -1.28 4.88
CA ARG A 110 10.83 -0.34 5.83
C ARG A 110 9.76 0.21 6.78
N PHE A 111 10.21 0.83 7.85
CA PHE A 111 9.34 1.34 8.91
C PHE A 111 8.32 2.37 8.40
N LEU A 112 7.03 2.04 8.45
CA LEU A 112 5.88 2.87 8.10
C LEU A 112 5.93 3.52 6.68
N THR A 113 6.80 3.02 5.81
CA THR A 113 6.97 3.55 4.44
C THR A 113 6.52 2.55 3.40
N SER A 114 6.10 3.02 2.22
CA SER A 114 5.68 2.19 1.10
C SER A 114 4.80 1.01 1.54
N ARG A 115 4.98 -0.18 0.97
CA ARG A 115 4.26 -1.41 1.39
C ARG A 115 5.05 -2.13 2.47
N THR A 116 4.40 -2.38 3.60
CA THR A 116 5.04 -3.02 4.74
C THR A 116 4.07 -3.97 5.45
N SER A 117 4.61 -4.94 6.17
CA SER A 117 3.84 -5.96 6.90
C SER A 117 3.52 -5.53 8.33
N GLY A 118 2.53 -6.19 8.93
CA GLY A 118 2.22 -6.04 10.35
C GLY A 118 1.70 -4.66 10.74
N VAL A 119 1.00 -3.97 9.83
CA VAL A 119 0.42 -2.65 10.11
C VAL A 119 -1.05 -2.75 10.46
N ALA A 120 -1.44 -2.07 11.54
CA ALA A 120 -2.81 -1.82 11.95
C ALA A 120 -3.12 -0.35 11.70
N THR A 121 -4.10 -0.06 10.83
CA THR A 121 -4.39 1.29 10.38
C THR A 121 -5.81 1.67 10.72
N LEU A 122 -5.96 2.77 11.45
CA LEU A 122 -7.24 3.44 11.68
C LEU A 122 -7.29 4.72 10.84
N ARG A 123 -8.35 4.91 10.09
CA ARG A 123 -8.57 6.12 9.30
C ARG A 123 -9.94 6.68 9.57
N THR A 124 -10.03 8.02 9.57
CA THR A 124 -11.31 8.72 9.57
C THR A 124 -11.39 9.65 8.36
N LYS A 125 -12.60 9.75 7.80
CA LYS A 125 -12.93 10.73 6.78
C LYS A 125 -13.84 11.78 7.37
N ASN A 126 -13.75 13.02 6.89
CA ASN A 126 -14.61 14.13 7.31
C ASN A 126 -14.65 14.30 8.84
N LEU A 127 -13.58 13.94 9.53
CA LEU A 127 -13.48 13.93 10.99
C LEU A 127 -14.76 13.33 11.64
N PHE A 128 -15.04 12.06 11.36
CA PHE A 128 -16.27 11.37 11.80
C PHE A 128 -17.56 12.05 11.29
N GLY A 129 -17.53 12.69 10.12
CA GLY A 129 -18.65 13.45 9.57
C GLY A 129 -18.84 14.85 10.13
N ALA A 130 -17.93 15.33 10.98
CA ALA A 130 -18.03 16.64 11.63
C ALA A 130 -17.37 17.78 10.83
N VAL A 131 -16.33 17.51 10.06
CA VAL A 131 -15.59 18.49 9.25
C VAL A 131 -15.29 17.91 7.89
N ASP A 132 -15.99 18.41 6.87
CA ASP A 132 -15.78 17.98 5.49
C ASP A 132 -14.33 18.20 5.04
N GLY A 133 -13.78 17.21 4.35
CA GLY A 133 -12.43 17.23 3.81
C GLY A 133 -11.32 16.93 4.84
N LEU A 134 -11.60 16.93 6.14
CA LEU A 134 -10.59 16.63 7.15
C LEU A 134 -10.47 15.12 7.39
N SER A 135 -9.32 14.55 7.09
CA SER A 135 -9.01 13.13 7.31
C SER A 135 -7.89 12.96 8.32
N LEU A 136 -8.03 11.95 9.16
CA LEU A 136 -7.01 11.55 10.12
C LEU A 136 -6.64 10.08 9.88
N GLY A 137 -5.36 9.77 10.04
CA GLY A 137 -4.84 8.42 10.06
C GLY A 137 -3.98 8.17 11.28
N ALA A 138 -4.09 6.99 11.85
CA ALA A 138 -3.20 6.48 12.86
C ALA A 138 -2.80 5.05 12.50
N GLN A 139 -1.52 4.75 12.55
CA GLN A 139 -1.01 3.44 12.20
C GLN A 139 -0.03 2.95 13.26
N TYR A 140 -0.18 1.71 13.64
CA TYR A 140 0.78 0.95 14.41
C TYR A 140 1.46 -0.07 13.52
N GLN A 141 2.77 -0.18 13.60
CA GLN A 141 3.53 -1.27 12.99
C GLN A 141 4.17 -2.12 14.08
N GLY A 142 3.88 -3.43 14.05
CA GLY A 142 4.48 -4.40 14.95
C GLY A 142 5.95 -4.63 14.63
N GLN A 143 6.73 -5.00 15.64
CA GLN A 143 8.13 -5.40 15.46
C GLN A 143 8.24 -6.60 14.49
N ASP A 144 9.20 -6.53 13.60
CA ASP A 144 9.64 -7.64 12.76
C ASP A 144 11.16 -7.67 12.69
N ASP A 145 11.76 -8.71 13.23
CA ASP A 145 13.19 -9.00 13.21
C ASP A 145 13.49 -10.36 12.53
N SER A 146 12.49 -10.90 11.84
CA SER A 146 12.58 -12.22 11.18
C SER A 146 13.28 -12.18 9.82
N ASP A 147 13.38 -11.00 9.16
CA ASP A 147 14.06 -10.88 7.88
C ASP A 147 15.58 -10.99 8.06
N LYS A 148 16.23 -11.61 7.09
CA LYS A 148 17.71 -11.76 7.07
C LYS A 148 18.42 -10.44 6.74
N ASP A 149 17.74 -9.52 6.07
CA ASP A 149 18.22 -8.19 5.75
C ASP A 149 17.94 -7.22 6.91
N PRO A 150 18.96 -6.76 7.64
CA PRO A 150 18.74 -5.84 8.77
C PRO A 150 18.03 -4.54 8.40
N THR A 151 18.08 -4.12 7.12
CA THR A 151 17.40 -2.90 6.66
C THR A 151 15.88 -3.04 6.59
N LYS A 152 15.38 -4.27 6.65
CA LYS A 152 13.95 -4.62 6.66
C LYS A 152 13.44 -4.99 8.05
N GLN A 153 14.34 -5.10 9.02
CA GLN A 153 13.98 -5.31 10.41
C GLN A 153 13.56 -3.98 11.03
N HIS A 154 12.52 -4.01 11.86
CA HIS A 154 12.04 -2.82 12.56
C HIS A 154 11.43 -3.17 13.91
N GLY A 155 11.52 -2.25 14.85
CA GLY A 155 10.82 -2.33 16.14
C GLY A 155 9.36 -1.92 16.02
N ASN A 156 8.66 -1.94 17.17
CA ASN A 156 7.33 -1.40 17.26
C ASN A 156 7.31 0.10 16.99
N GLY A 157 6.29 0.60 16.33
CA GLY A 157 6.18 2.03 16.09
C GLY A 157 4.78 2.50 15.77
N TYR A 158 4.64 3.81 15.80
CA TYR A 158 3.39 4.51 15.55
C TYR A 158 3.61 5.64 14.56
N GLY A 159 2.62 5.87 13.70
CA GLY A 159 2.59 6.99 12.79
C GLY A 159 1.22 7.60 12.72
N PHE A 160 1.17 8.89 12.37
CA PHE A 160 -0.07 9.65 12.24
C PHE A 160 -0.04 10.42 10.94
N SER A 161 -1.19 10.56 10.30
CA SER A 161 -1.39 11.43 9.15
C SER A 161 -2.57 12.36 9.37
N LEU A 162 -2.46 13.55 8.80
CA LEU A 162 -3.51 14.56 8.75
C LEU A 162 -3.62 15.01 7.30
N GLY A 163 -4.80 14.88 6.72
CA GLY A 163 -5.10 15.36 5.39
C GLY A 163 -6.28 16.33 5.43
N TYR A 164 -6.22 17.33 4.59
CA TYR A 164 -7.35 18.23 4.37
C TYR A 164 -7.54 18.43 2.87
N ASP A 165 -8.62 17.87 2.36
CA ASP A 165 -9.01 17.99 0.97
C ASP A 165 -9.84 19.27 0.77
N ASN A 166 -9.75 19.84 -0.42
CA ASN A 166 -10.57 20.99 -0.79
C ASN A 166 -10.20 22.32 -0.09
N ILE A 167 -8.91 22.66 -0.06
CA ILE A 167 -8.47 23.98 0.40
C ILE A 167 -8.99 25.06 -0.55
N ALA A 168 -10.02 25.81 -0.13
CA ALA A 168 -10.56 26.98 -0.81
C ALA A 168 -10.99 26.75 -2.27
N ASP A 169 -11.64 25.63 -2.58
CA ASP A 169 -12.04 25.22 -3.92
C ASP A 169 -10.89 25.24 -4.95
N SER A 170 -9.66 25.13 -4.48
CA SER A 170 -8.46 25.19 -5.33
C SER A 170 -8.24 23.95 -6.21
N GLY A 171 -8.98 22.88 -5.96
CA GLY A 171 -8.80 21.60 -6.64
C GLY A 171 -7.50 20.86 -6.26
N VAL A 172 -6.88 21.24 -5.15
CA VAL A 172 -5.69 20.60 -4.57
C VAL A 172 -6.09 19.69 -3.44
#